data_44876ae7fcffe238682ab4ac11ac6e6a
#
_entry.id   44876ae7fcffe238682ab4ac11ac6e6a
#
_cell.length_a   1.000
_cell.length_b   1.000
_cell.length_c   1.000
_cell.angle_alpha   90.00
_cell.angle_beta   90.00
_cell.angle_gamma   90.00
#
_symmetry.space_group_name_H-M   'P 1'
#
loop_
_entity.id
_entity.type
_entity.pdbx_description
1 polymer ?
#
loop_
_entity_poly.entity_id
_entity_poly.type
_entity_poly.pdbx_seq_one_letter_code
_entity_poly.pdbx_strand_id
1 'polypeptide(L)'
;MLRDYQKEICEKVNGAFAVHRSVMMQMPTGTGKTVVLASLVRQFVDSDGCVSMSGAEDERGCSVLIVAHRIELVEQTGAFLRRFGIDHGVIAGGQWPAALQRVMVASIQTLSRCTDRHRRLAPSLVVIDEAHHALAETYKMLWRAWPEARFLGLTATPCRMSGEGFTDLFEVLVDSWSVKRFIAEGWLSPYD
;
A
#
# COMPACT_ATOMS: atom_id res chain seq x y z
N MET A 1 -16.31 -9.69 5.53
CA MET A 1 -15.69 -11.00 5.22
C MET A 1 -15.09 -10.92 3.83
N LEU A 2 -13.84 -11.35 3.62
CA LEU A 2 -13.24 -11.38 2.30
C LEU A 2 -13.89 -12.47 1.43
N ARG A 3 -14.00 -12.18 0.13
CA ARG A 3 -14.37 -13.17 -0.89
C ARG A 3 -13.19 -14.12 -1.14
N ASP A 4 -13.44 -15.30 -1.71
CA ASP A 4 -12.38 -16.31 -1.84
C ASP A 4 -11.21 -15.84 -2.70
N TYR A 5 -11.45 -15.16 -3.83
CA TYR A 5 -10.39 -14.58 -4.65
C TYR A 5 -9.61 -13.46 -3.93
N GLN A 6 -10.25 -12.76 -2.96
CA GLN A 6 -9.58 -11.75 -2.14
C GLN A 6 -8.69 -12.40 -1.08
N LYS A 7 -9.09 -13.55 -0.53
CA LYS A 7 -8.23 -14.34 0.36
C LYS A 7 -7.03 -14.88 -0.40
N GLU A 8 -7.28 -15.48 -1.58
CA GLU A 8 -6.25 -16.04 -2.44
C GLU A 8 -5.17 -15.01 -2.78
N ILE A 9 -5.55 -13.78 -3.16
CA ILE A 9 -4.57 -12.74 -3.48
C ILE A 9 -3.81 -12.26 -2.23
N CYS A 10 -4.45 -12.18 -1.05
CA CYS A 10 -3.76 -11.87 0.20
C CYS A 10 -2.71 -12.93 0.53
N GLU A 11 -3.04 -14.22 0.37
CA GLU A 11 -2.11 -15.33 0.60
C GLU A 11 -0.92 -15.28 -0.36
N LYS A 12 -1.18 -15.00 -1.66
CA LYS A 12 -0.12 -14.83 -2.66
C LYS A 12 0.81 -13.67 -2.32
N VAL A 13 0.27 -12.52 -1.90
CA VAL A 13 1.08 -11.36 -1.50
C VAL A 13 1.92 -11.68 -0.27
N ASN A 14 1.33 -12.32 0.75
CA ASN A 14 2.06 -12.71 1.95
C ASN A 14 3.17 -13.74 1.62
N GLY A 15 2.88 -14.71 0.76
CA GLY A 15 3.87 -15.67 0.26
C GLY A 15 5.01 -14.99 -0.50
N ALA A 16 4.70 -14.00 -1.34
CA ALA A 16 5.69 -13.22 -2.05
C ALA A 16 6.60 -12.43 -1.08
N PHE A 17 6.05 -11.84 -0.02
CA PHE A 17 6.81 -11.15 1.01
C PHE A 17 7.71 -12.05 1.87
N ALA A 18 7.56 -13.36 1.81
CA ALA A 18 8.50 -14.28 2.45
C ALA A 18 9.87 -14.33 1.72
N VAL A 19 9.90 -13.96 0.44
CA VAL A 19 11.10 -14.06 -0.43
C VAL A 19 11.52 -12.69 -0.97
N HIS A 20 10.55 -11.80 -1.22
CA HIS A 20 10.77 -10.51 -1.87
C HIS A 20 10.42 -9.36 -0.91
N ARG A 21 11.11 -8.24 -1.07
CA ARG A 21 10.83 -7.02 -0.29
C ARG A 21 9.89 -6.07 -1.01
N SER A 22 9.77 -6.21 -2.31
CA SER A 22 9.05 -5.29 -3.16
C SER A 22 8.11 -6.07 -4.09
N VAL A 23 6.81 -5.98 -3.82
CA VAL A 23 5.75 -6.76 -4.46
C VAL A 23 4.77 -5.83 -5.16
N MET A 24 4.48 -6.07 -6.43
CA MET A 24 3.38 -5.41 -7.13
C MET A 24 2.16 -6.32 -7.14
N MET A 25 1.03 -5.84 -6.65
CA MET A 25 -0.24 -6.56 -6.70
C MET A 25 -1.14 -5.97 -7.78
N GLN A 26 -1.58 -6.82 -8.70
CA GLN A 26 -2.51 -6.45 -9.75
C GLN A 26 -3.90 -7.02 -9.46
N MET A 27 -4.89 -6.13 -9.47
CA MET A 27 -6.31 -6.49 -9.42
C MET A 27 -7.13 -5.56 -10.33
N PRO A 28 -8.04 -6.09 -11.18
CA PRO A 28 -8.90 -5.27 -12.01
C PRO A 28 -9.74 -4.28 -11.21
N THR A 29 -10.11 -3.16 -11.83
CA THR A 29 -11.04 -2.19 -11.22
C THR A 29 -12.38 -2.89 -10.89
N GLY A 30 -13.00 -2.52 -9.77
CA GLY A 30 -14.29 -3.09 -9.35
C GLY A 30 -14.19 -4.43 -8.57
N THR A 31 -13.02 -5.07 -8.50
CA THR A 31 -12.85 -6.35 -7.78
C THR A 31 -12.57 -6.20 -6.28
N GLY A 32 -12.59 -4.95 -5.77
CA GLY A 32 -12.40 -4.70 -4.34
C GLY A 32 -10.94 -4.64 -3.88
N LYS A 33 -10.05 -4.10 -4.72
CA LYS A 33 -8.63 -3.84 -4.41
C LYS A 33 -8.44 -3.17 -3.03
N THR A 34 -9.27 -2.17 -2.72
CA THR A 34 -9.20 -1.43 -1.44
C THR A 34 -9.57 -2.31 -0.24
N VAL A 35 -10.48 -3.29 -0.41
CA VAL A 35 -10.84 -4.27 0.64
C VAL A 35 -9.66 -5.18 0.94
N VAL A 36 -8.96 -5.63 -0.11
CA VAL A 36 -7.72 -6.43 0.02
C VAL A 36 -6.64 -5.59 0.71
N LEU A 37 -6.46 -4.32 0.31
CA LEU A 37 -5.55 -3.41 0.98
C LEU A 37 -5.82 -3.31 2.48
N ALA A 38 -7.06 -3.03 2.89
CA ALA A 38 -7.40 -2.92 4.31
C ALA A 38 -7.12 -4.23 5.09
N SER A 39 -7.37 -5.37 4.45
CA SER A 39 -7.06 -6.67 5.06
C SER A 39 -5.56 -6.89 5.24
N LEU A 40 -4.75 -6.59 4.22
CA LEU A 40 -3.30 -6.70 4.28
C LEU A 40 -2.70 -5.74 5.32
N VAL A 41 -3.18 -4.48 5.36
CA VAL A 41 -2.77 -3.50 6.36
C VAL A 41 -3.06 -4.01 7.78
N ARG A 42 -4.27 -4.53 8.01
CA ARG A 42 -4.64 -5.07 9.32
C ARG A 42 -3.77 -6.26 9.70
N GLN A 43 -3.60 -7.24 8.81
CA GLN A 43 -2.74 -8.40 9.05
C GLN A 43 -1.31 -7.95 9.37
N PHE A 44 -0.79 -6.96 8.67
CA PHE A 44 0.55 -6.45 8.89
C PHE A 44 0.69 -5.77 10.26
N VAL A 45 -0.27 -4.91 10.62
CA VAL A 45 -0.31 -4.23 11.92
C VAL A 45 -0.45 -5.24 13.07
N ASP A 46 -1.28 -6.28 12.90
CA ASP A 46 -1.50 -7.30 13.92
C ASP A 46 -0.29 -8.26 14.07
N SER A 47 0.42 -8.54 12.96
CA SER A 47 1.59 -9.44 12.96
C SER A 47 2.90 -8.75 13.34
N ASP A 48 2.95 -7.43 13.28
CA ASP A 48 4.17 -6.63 13.55
C ASP A 48 4.51 -6.58 15.05
N GLY A 49 4.07 -7.58 15.82
CA GLY A 49 4.53 -7.97 17.14
C GLY A 49 4.93 -6.85 18.15
N CYS A 50 4.67 -5.61 17.83
CA CYS A 50 4.88 -4.46 18.68
C CYS A 50 3.80 -4.38 19.76
N VAL A 51 3.74 -5.43 20.57
CA VAL A 51 3.22 -5.32 21.94
C VAL A 51 4.25 -4.48 22.68
N SER A 52 3.96 -3.21 22.85
CA SER A 52 4.69 -2.35 23.76
C SER A 52 4.59 -2.95 25.16
N MET A 53 5.60 -3.71 25.57
CA MET A 53 5.72 -4.21 26.95
C MET A 53 6.29 -3.15 27.90
N SER A 54 6.46 -1.94 27.43
CA SER A 54 6.88 -0.79 28.26
C SER A 54 6.03 0.42 27.90
N GLY A 55 5.34 0.99 28.90
CA GLY A 55 4.48 2.17 28.78
C GLY A 55 5.21 3.48 28.48
N ALA A 56 6.24 3.46 27.65
CA ALA A 56 6.87 4.62 27.05
C ALA A 56 6.11 4.97 25.79
N GLU A 57 5.59 6.19 25.68
CA GLU A 57 5.05 6.76 24.45
C GLU A 57 6.09 6.59 23.34
N ASP A 58 5.69 5.85 22.33
CA ASP A 58 6.59 5.22 21.36
C ASP A 58 7.27 6.25 20.47
N GLU A 59 8.59 6.39 20.57
CA GLU A 59 9.43 7.06 19.56
C GLU A 59 9.52 6.31 18.23
N ARG A 60 8.82 5.18 18.10
CA ARG A 60 8.77 4.38 16.88
C ARG A 60 7.89 5.06 15.84
N GLY A 61 8.37 5.08 14.62
CA GLY A 61 7.65 5.60 13.48
C GLY A 61 6.33 4.85 13.21
N CYS A 62 5.73 5.02 12.05
CA CYS A 62 4.54 4.27 11.66
C CYS A 62 4.92 2.84 11.22
N SER A 63 4.05 1.85 11.47
CA SER A 63 4.23 0.49 10.96
C SER A 63 3.92 0.42 9.46
N VAL A 64 2.85 1.12 9.02
CA VAL A 64 2.38 1.12 7.64
C VAL A 64 2.23 2.56 7.14
N LEU A 65 2.85 2.86 6.01
CA LEU A 65 2.70 4.12 5.29
C LEU A 65 2.02 3.85 3.95
N ILE A 66 0.82 4.40 3.74
CA ILE A 66 0.10 4.33 2.47
C ILE A 66 0.32 5.64 1.73
N VAL A 67 0.84 5.56 0.51
CA VAL A 67 1.20 6.72 -0.31
C VAL A 67 0.31 6.81 -1.53
N ALA A 68 -0.31 7.96 -1.72
CA ALA A 68 -1.11 8.30 -2.89
C ALA A 68 -0.57 9.55 -3.58
N HIS A 69 -0.83 9.68 -4.88
CA HIS A 69 -0.28 10.79 -5.65
C HIS A 69 -1.14 12.06 -5.61
N ARG A 70 -2.42 11.97 -5.23
CA ARG A 70 -3.36 13.11 -5.13
C ARG A 70 -3.97 13.19 -3.74
N ILE A 71 -4.29 14.41 -3.31
CA ILE A 71 -4.89 14.66 -1.99
C ILE A 71 -6.27 14.01 -1.87
N GLU A 72 -7.05 14.01 -2.96
CA GLU A 72 -8.37 13.40 -3.02
C GLU A 72 -8.29 11.87 -2.78
N LEU A 73 -7.23 11.22 -3.27
CA LEU A 73 -6.99 9.80 -3.02
C LEU A 73 -6.56 9.54 -1.58
N VAL A 74 -5.81 10.46 -0.96
CA VAL A 74 -5.48 10.38 0.48
C VAL A 74 -6.75 10.40 1.31
N GLU A 75 -7.68 11.32 1.01
CA GLU A 75 -8.96 11.44 1.71
C GLU A 75 -9.84 10.21 1.50
N GLN A 76 -9.96 9.72 0.27
CA GLN A 76 -10.71 8.52 -0.07
C GLN A 76 -10.16 7.28 0.65
N THR A 77 -8.83 7.10 0.63
CA THR A 77 -8.16 5.99 1.33
C THR A 77 -8.39 6.10 2.83
N GLY A 78 -8.25 7.29 3.41
CA GLY A 78 -8.52 7.53 4.82
C GLY A 78 -9.96 7.23 5.21
N ALA A 79 -10.94 7.73 4.43
CA ALA A 79 -12.35 7.44 4.66
C ALA A 79 -12.64 5.93 4.60
N PHE A 80 -11.98 5.24 3.68
CA PHE A 80 -12.12 3.79 3.53
C PHE A 80 -11.54 3.04 4.74
N LEU A 81 -10.33 3.37 5.18
CA LEU A 81 -9.69 2.75 6.36
C LEU A 81 -10.56 2.90 7.61
N ARG A 82 -11.15 4.09 7.84
CA ARG A 82 -12.09 4.30 8.95
C ARG A 82 -13.29 3.36 8.90
N ARG A 83 -13.86 3.11 7.72
CA ARG A 83 -14.97 2.14 7.55
C ARG A 83 -14.58 0.71 7.92
N PHE A 84 -13.29 0.38 7.83
CA PHE A 84 -12.73 -0.92 8.26
C PHE A 84 -12.21 -0.90 9.70
N GLY A 85 -12.43 0.19 10.45
CA GLY A 85 -11.99 0.31 11.84
C GLY A 85 -10.47 0.34 11.96
N ILE A 86 -9.77 0.93 10.98
CA ILE A 86 -8.31 1.14 10.99
C ILE A 86 -8.05 2.62 11.26
N ASP A 87 -7.58 2.92 12.48
CA ASP A 87 -7.16 4.25 12.85
C ASP A 87 -5.88 4.63 12.09
N HIS A 88 -5.83 5.87 11.61
CA HIS A 88 -4.70 6.35 10.80
C HIS A 88 -4.50 7.85 10.94
N GLY A 89 -3.25 8.28 10.81
CA GLY A 89 -2.87 9.68 10.63
C GLY A 89 -2.81 10.08 9.16
N VAL A 90 -2.82 11.37 8.88
CA VAL A 90 -2.78 11.91 7.52
C VAL A 90 -1.63 12.91 7.38
N ILE A 91 -0.90 12.80 6.27
CA ILE A 91 0.18 13.72 5.85
C ILE A 91 -0.17 14.23 4.45
N ALA A 92 -0.80 15.40 4.38
CA ALA A 92 -1.24 15.97 3.10
C ALA A 92 -1.34 17.49 3.19
N GLY A 93 -1.35 18.18 2.04
CA GLY A 93 -1.47 19.64 1.98
C GLY A 93 -0.34 20.39 2.71
N GLY A 94 0.85 19.80 2.83
CA GLY A 94 1.94 20.35 3.62
C GLY A 94 1.82 20.20 5.14
N GLN A 95 0.73 19.59 5.62
CA GLN A 95 0.48 19.37 7.05
C GLN A 95 1.00 18.01 7.52
N TRP A 96 1.51 17.99 8.74
CA TRP A 96 1.97 16.81 9.45
C TRP A 96 1.26 16.71 10.80
N PRO A 97 0.83 15.53 11.23
CA PRO A 97 0.21 15.36 12.53
C PRO A 97 1.21 15.60 13.65
N ALA A 98 0.72 16.04 14.81
CA ALA A 98 1.55 16.25 15.99
C ALA A 98 2.16 14.93 16.50
N ALA A 99 1.37 13.84 16.46
CA ALA A 99 1.81 12.49 16.79
C ALA A 99 1.60 11.55 15.59
N LEU A 100 2.53 10.63 15.40
CA LEU A 100 2.41 9.59 14.38
C LEU A 100 1.49 8.47 14.89
N GLN A 101 0.72 7.90 13.97
CA GLN A 101 -0.08 6.70 14.23
C GLN A 101 0.56 5.49 13.55
N ARG A 102 0.18 4.29 13.99
CA ARG A 102 0.71 3.04 13.41
C ARG A 102 0.46 2.93 11.91
N VAL A 103 -0.65 3.46 11.45
CA VAL A 103 -0.97 3.58 10.01
C VAL A 103 -0.99 5.05 9.64
N MET A 104 -0.27 5.41 8.60
CA MET A 104 -0.24 6.77 8.05
C MET A 104 -0.66 6.74 6.59
N VAL A 105 -1.48 7.72 6.18
CA VAL A 105 -1.83 7.94 4.77
C VAL A 105 -1.23 9.27 4.33
N ALA A 106 -0.43 9.26 3.29
CA ALA A 106 0.34 10.41 2.87
C ALA A 106 0.20 10.74 1.38
N SER A 107 0.25 12.03 1.04
CA SER A 107 0.48 12.42 -0.34
C SER A 107 1.98 12.45 -0.65
N ILE A 108 2.35 11.90 -1.82
CA ILE A 108 3.76 11.88 -2.26
C ILE A 108 4.34 13.29 -2.38
N GLN A 109 3.51 14.29 -2.77
CA GLN A 109 3.94 15.69 -2.89
C GLN A 109 4.31 16.29 -1.52
N THR A 110 3.59 15.94 -0.46
CA THR A 110 3.93 16.42 0.89
C THR A 110 5.18 15.72 1.41
N LEU A 111 5.29 14.42 1.19
CA LEU A 111 6.50 13.67 1.55
C LEU A 111 7.73 14.23 0.83
N SER A 112 7.69 14.43 -0.47
CA SER A 112 8.85 14.88 -1.25
C SER A 112 9.39 16.27 -0.85
N ARG A 113 8.54 17.11 -0.26
CA ARG A 113 8.93 18.46 0.20
C ARG A 113 9.52 18.49 1.61
N CYS A 114 9.37 17.44 2.40
CA CYS A 114 9.73 17.42 3.82
C CYS A 114 10.67 16.27 4.14
N THR A 115 11.81 16.19 3.44
CA THR A 115 12.78 15.09 3.54
C THR A 115 13.31 14.85 4.95
N ASP A 116 13.52 15.90 5.73
CA ASP A 116 14.07 15.79 7.09
C ASP A 116 13.11 15.08 8.07
N ARG A 117 11.80 15.11 7.77
CA ARG A 117 10.77 14.46 8.61
C ARG A 117 10.56 12.99 8.27
N HIS A 118 11.05 12.51 7.13
CA HIS A 118 10.87 11.12 6.71
C HIS A 118 11.43 10.12 7.71
N ARG A 119 12.60 10.42 8.31
CA ARG A 119 13.26 9.54 9.27
C ARG A 119 12.37 9.19 10.47
N ARG A 120 11.45 10.09 10.83
CA ARG A 120 10.52 9.86 11.94
C ARG A 120 9.41 8.86 11.60
N LEU A 121 9.11 8.66 10.32
CA LEU A 121 8.07 7.69 9.91
C LEU A 121 8.55 6.25 10.07
N ALA A 122 9.78 5.94 9.66
CA ALA A 122 10.40 4.61 9.72
C ALA A 122 9.44 3.43 9.48
N PRO A 123 8.67 3.42 8.38
CA PRO A 123 7.66 2.41 8.14
C PRO A 123 8.28 1.03 7.91
N SER A 124 7.64 -0.02 8.39
CA SER A 124 8.00 -1.40 8.06
C SER A 124 7.38 -1.84 6.73
N LEU A 125 6.21 -1.24 6.37
CA LEU A 125 5.54 -1.45 5.09
C LEU A 125 5.17 -0.11 4.45
N VAL A 126 5.56 0.07 3.21
CA VAL A 126 5.11 1.18 2.35
C VAL A 126 4.16 0.64 1.29
N VAL A 127 2.94 1.15 1.25
CA VAL A 127 1.95 0.81 0.23
C VAL A 127 1.83 1.97 -0.74
N ILE A 128 1.89 1.69 -2.03
CA ILE A 128 1.74 2.69 -3.10
C ILE A 128 0.48 2.37 -3.88
N ASP A 129 -0.54 3.22 -3.73
CA ASP A 129 -1.76 3.11 -4.52
C ASP A 129 -1.53 3.69 -5.93
N GLU A 130 -2.15 3.08 -6.92
CA GLU A 130 -1.95 3.35 -8.35
C GLU A 130 -0.44 3.33 -8.73
N ALA A 131 0.23 2.26 -8.36
CA ALA A 131 1.68 2.10 -8.44
C ALA A 131 2.26 2.17 -9.87
N HIS A 132 1.42 2.17 -10.92
CA HIS A 132 1.86 2.46 -12.29
C HIS A 132 2.41 3.91 -12.44
N HIS A 133 2.13 4.80 -11.48
CA HIS A 133 2.76 6.11 -11.39
C HIS A 133 4.09 6.11 -10.63
N ALA A 134 4.47 5.01 -9.98
CA ALA A 134 5.64 4.93 -9.09
C ALA A 134 6.99 5.05 -9.82
N LEU A 135 7.01 4.95 -11.14
CA LEU A 135 8.22 5.10 -11.96
C LEU A 135 8.85 6.50 -11.91
N ALA A 136 8.10 7.52 -11.45
CA ALA A 136 8.64 8.86 -11.29
C ALA A 136 9.73 8.90 -10.20
N GLU A 137 10.78 9.71 -10.42
CA GLU A 137 11.87 9.90 -9.46
C GLU A 137 11.39 10.28 -8.06
N THR A 138 10.24 10.96 -7.98
CA THR A 138 9.59 11.31 -6.71
C THR A 138 9.25 10.09 -5.85
N TYR A 139 8.95 8.95 -6.46
CA TYR A 139 8.68 7.71 -5.71
C TYR A 139 9.95 6.93 -5.39
N LYS A 140 10.97 6.97 -6.23
CA LYS A 140 12.26 6.31 -5.97
C LYS A 140 12.92 6.80 -4.68
N MET A 141 12.62 8.02 -4.25
CA MET A 141 13.08 8.53 -2.97
C MET A 141 12.60 7.69 -1.78
N LEU A 142 11.43 7.03 -1.88
CA LEU A 142 10.88 6.21 -0.78
C LEU A 142 11.78 5.00 -0.50
N TRP A 143 12.27 4.33 -1.58
CA TRP A 143 13.21 3.20 -1.44
C TRP A 143 14.55 3.63 -0.86
N ARG A 144 14.99 4.87 -1.19
CA ARG A 144 16.22 5.43 -0.61
C ARG A 144 16.04 5.85 0.84
N ALA A 145 14.86 6.36 1.19
CA ALA A 145 14.53 6.81 2.55
C ALA A 145 14.37 5.63 3.53
N TRP A 146 13.79 4.52 3.05
CA TRP A 146 13.48 3.35 3.88
C TRP A 146 13.95 2.04 3.21
N PRO A 147 15.27 1.81 3.11
CA PRO A 147 15.83 0.67 2.41
C PRO A 147 15.47 -0.67 3.05
N GLU A 148 15.08 -0.70 4.34
CA GLU A 148 14.66 -1.89 5.04
C GLU A 148 13.15 -2.15 5.03
N ALA A 149 12.34 -1.20 4.53
CA ALA A 149 10.90 -1.35 4.43
C ALA A 149 10.52 -2.37 3.34
N ARG A 150 9.38 -3.03 3.53
CA ARG A 150 8.69 -3.74 2.45
C ARG A 150 7.88 -2.77 1.62
N PHE A 151 7.74 -3.06 0.33
CA PHE A 151 6.98 -2.22 -0.60
C PHE A 151 5.87 -3.01 -1.27
N LEU A 152 4.63 -2.53 -1.18
CA LEU A 152 3.47 -3.08 -1.85
C LEU A 152 2.93 -2.06 -2.85
N GLY A 153 3.07 -2.33 -4.13
CA GLY A 153 2.41 -1.56 -5.18
C GLY A 153 1.03 -2.12 -5.49
N LEU A 154 0.04 -1.27 -5.63
CA LEU A 154 -1.31 -1.64 -6.06
C LEU A 154 -1.57 -1.06 -7.44
N THR A 155 -2.04 -1.88 -8.38
CA THR A 155 -2.43 -1.41 -9.72
C THR A 155 -3.64 -2.15 -10.25
N ALA A 156 -4.48 -1.47 -11.03
CA ALA A 156 -5.59 -2.08 -11.74
C ALA A 156 -5.19 -2.53 -13.15
N THR A 157 -4.28 -1.80 -13.78
CA THR A 157 -3.78 -2.10 -15.12
C THR A 157 -2.42 -2.73 -15.04
N PRO A 158 -2.19 -3.85 -15.76
CA PRO A 158 -0.83 -4.30 -15.93
C PRO A 158 -0.08 -3.17 -16.63
N CYS A 159 0.97 -2.65 -16.01
CA CYS A 159 1.96 -1.92 -16.79
C CYS A 159 2.27 -2.81 -17.97
N ARG A 160 2.14 -2.26 -19.19
CA ARG A 160 2.51 -3.01 -20.40
C ARG A 160 3.85 -3.63 -20.13
N MET A 161 3.94 -4.95 -20.32
CA MET A 161 5.19 -5.71 -20.20
C MET A 161 6.17 -5.30 -21.33
N SER A 162 6.29 -4.02 -21.60
CA SER A 162 7.30 -3.45 -22.50
C SER A 162 8.66 -3.29 -21.81
N GLY A 163 8.91 -4.11 -20.77
CA GLY A 163 10.27 -4.37 -20.32
C GLY A 163 11.04 -3.24 -19.64
N GLU A 164 10.49 -2.05 -19.53
CA GLU A 164 11.21 -0.91 -18.96
C GLU A 164 10.47 -0.38 -17.73
N GLY A 165 11.11 -0.42 -16.57
CA GLY A 165 10.79 0.39 -15.40
C GLY A 165 10.01 -0.28 -14.27
N PHE A 166 9.26 -1.36 -14.49
CA PHE A 166 8.54 -2.06 -13.43
C PHE A 166 9.48 -2.85 -12.52
N THR A 167 10.42 -3.57 -13.11
CA THR A 167 11.42 -4.40 -12.43
C THR A 167 12.46 -3.58 -11.68
N ASP A 168 12.57 -2.28 -11.93
CA ASP A 168 13.51 -1.40 -11.21
C ASP A 168 13.07 -1.12 -9.77
N LEU A 169 11.78 -1.22 -9.47
CA LEU A 169 11.21 -0.90 -8.16
C LEU A 169 10.56 -2.11 -7.48
N PHE A 170 9.93 -2.98 -8.26
CA PHE A 170 9.23 -4.15 -7.72
C PHE A 170 9.84 -5.44 -8.23
N GLU A 171 10.20 -6.33 -7.33
CA GLU A 171 10.89 -7.58 -7.61
C GLU A 171 9.96 -8.64 -8.21
N VAL A 172 8.66 -8.59 -7.86
CA VAL A 172 7.68 -9.58 -8.31
C VAL A 172 6.31 -8.96 -8.53
N LEU A 173 5.60 -9.49 -9.55
CA LEU A 173 4.19 -9.21 -9.83
C LEU A 173 3.34 -10.36 -9.32
N VAL A 174 2.33 -10.04 -8.53
CA VAL A 174 1.32 -10.98 -8.04
C VAL A 174 -0.02 -10.64 -8.66
N ASP A 175 -0.51 -11.53 -9.50
CA ASP A 175 -1.77 -11.33 -10.23
C ASP A 175 -2.94 -11.98 -9.49
N SER A 176 -4.08 -11.27 -9.49
CA SER A 176 -5.38 -11.84 -9.17
C SER A 176 -5.92 -12.68 -10.33
N TRP A 177 -7.19 -13.07 -10.25
CA TRP A 177 -7.84 -13.71 -11.38
C TRP A 177 -7.88 -12.81 -12.62
N SER A 178 -7.86 -13.42 -13.80
CA SER A 178 -8.02 -12.69 -15.07
C SER A 178 -9.41 -12.05 -15.15
N VAL A 179 -9.51 -10.96 -15.91
CA VAL A 179 -10.80 -10.28 -16.16
C VAL A 179 -11.84 -11.26 -16.75
N LYS A 180 -11.42 -12.16 -17.64
CA LYS A 180 -12.30 -13.21 -18.20
C LYS A 180 -12.87 -14.10 -17.11
N ARG A 181 -12.06 -14.51 -16.12
CA ARG A 181 -12.51 -15.34 -15.02
C ARG A 181 -13.46 -14.55 -14.10
N PHE A 182 -13.17 -13.29 -13.81
CA PHE A 182 -14.08 -12.45 -13.02
C PHE A 182 -15.46 -12.29 -13.68
N ILE A 183 -15.51 -12.17 -15.01
CA ILE A 183 -16.77 -12.11 -15.78
C ILE A 183 -17.48 -13.46 -15.71
N ALA A 184 -16.79 -14.56 -15.96
CA ALA A 184 -17.36 -15.91 -15.92
C ALA A 184 -17.96 -16.26 -14.54
N GLU A 185 -17.34 -15.79 -13.47
CA GLU A 185 -17.80 -15.98 -12.09
C GLU A 185 -18.82 -14.91 -11.64
N GLY A 186 -19.24 -14.00 -12.53
CA GLY A 186 -20.26 -12.97 -12.27
C GLY A 186 -19.83 -11.83 -11.35
N TRP A 187 -18.52 -11.61 -11.16
CA TRP A 187 -17.98 -10.54 -10.34
C TRP A 187 -17.74 -9.24 -11.11
N LEU A 188 -17.62 -9.32 -12.42
CA LEU A 188 -17.52 -8.17 -13.33
C LEU A 188 -18.55 -8.31 -14.44
N SER A 189 -19.08 -7.18 -14.92
CA SER A 189 -19.95 -7.16 -16.09
C SER A 189 -19.17 -7.54 -17.36
N PRO A 190 -19.82 -8.24 -18.32
CA PRO A 190 -19.25 -8.41 -19.66
C PRO A 190 -18.93 -7.05 -20.28
N TYR A 191 -17.94 -7.00 -21.15
CA TYR A 191 -17.72 -5.83 -22.00
C TYR A 191 -18.78 -5.85 -23.12
N ASP A 192 -19.35 -4.71 -23.42
CA ASP A 192 -20.05 -4.45 -24.67
C ASP A 192 -19.04 -4.20 -25.79
#